data_6dbdf2405d99c2fdb823bd550c6b75ff
#
_entry.id   6dbdf2405d99c2fdb823bd550c6b75ff
#
_cell.length_a   1.000
_cell.length_b   1.000
_cell.length_c   1.000
_cell.angle_alpha   90.00
_cell.angle_beta   90.00
_cell.angle_gamma   90.00
#
_symmetry.space_group_name_H-M   'P 1'
#
loop_
_entity.id
_entity.type
_entity.pdbx_description
1 polymer ?
#
loop_
_entity_poly.entity_id
_entity_poly.type
_entity_poly.pdbx_seq_one_letter_code
_entity_poly.pdbx_strand_id
1 'polypeptide(L)'
;KDQAFISKLDGTIALFGAAAKGCVYLNALGSWKLSNTYCVDDTVQKQGKFIPGTEIQVRTRDYLMVDKPDNIIIMAHNFAPTIAQSLINDGYKGRLITMLPEIQIDRA
;
A
#
# COMPACT_ATOMS: atom_id res chain seq x y z
N LYS A 1 16.51 -5.77 4.74
CA LYS A 1 15.76 -5.38 5.93
C LYS A 1 14.26 -5.23 5.63
N ASP A 2 13.92 -4.37 4.69
CA ASP A 2 12.51 -4.13 4.36
C ASP A 2 11.87 -5.34 3.67
N GLN A 3 12.63 -6.02 2.81
CA GLN A 3 12.17 -7.27 2.20
C GLN A 3 11.89 -8.33 3.25
N ALA A 4 12.77 -8.44 4.25
CA ALA A 4 12.61 -9.40 5.33
C ALA A 4 11.35 -9.10 6.14
N PHE A 5 11.08 -7.81 6.41
CA PHE A 5 9.88 -7.40 7.12
C PHE A 5 8.63 -7.80 6.34
N ILE A 6 8.57 -7.45 5.04
CA ILE A 6 7.42 -7.75 4.20
C ILE A 6 7.20 -9.25 4.08
N SER A 7 8.28 -10.04 3.95
CA SER A 7 8.15 -11.48 3.80
C SER A 7 7.58 -12.16 5.05
N LYS A 8 7.65 -11.49 6.20
CA LYS A 8 7.12 -12.03 7.47
C LYS A 8 5.72 -11.54 7.79
N LEU A 9 5.13 -10.67 6.96
CA LEU A 9 3.77 -10.22 7.19
C LEU A 9 2.79 -11.36 6.97
N ASP A 10 1.88 -11.54 7.91
CA ASP A 10 0.80 -12.51 7.80
C ASP A 10 -0.38 -11.89 7.04
N GLY A 11 -0.99 -12.70 6.17
CA GLY A 11 -2.21 -12.30 5.50
C GLY A 11 -1.97 -11.55 4.20
N THR A 12 -3.04 -10.99 3.67
CA THR A 12 -3.01 -10.28 2.39
C THR A 12 -2.44 -8.87 2.54
N ILE A 13 -1.86 -8.35 1.47
CA ILE A 13 -1.21 -7.05 1.44
C ILE A 13 -1.80 -6.21 0.32
N ALA A 14 -2.18 -4.98 0.63
CA ALA A 14 -2.50 -3.95 -0.36
C ALA A 14 -1.57 -2.76 -0.15
N LEU A 15 -1.33 -2.00 -1.21
CA LEU A 15 -0.54 -0.78 -1.15
C LEU A 15 -1.46 0.41 -1.28
N PHE A 16 -1.09 1.55 -0.71
CA PHE A 16 -1.85 2.78 -0.87
C PHE A 16 -0.92 3.92 -1.26
N GLY A 17 -1.25 4.58 -2.37
CA GLY A 17 -0.51 5.72 -2.89
C GLY A 17 0.47 5.31 -3.98
N ALA A 18 0.18 5.70 -5.23
CA ALA A 18 1.02 5.40 -6.38
C ALA A 18 1.90 6.60 -6.75
N ALA A 19 2.48 7.27 -5.75
CA ALA A 19 3.38 8.40 -5.97
C ALA A 19 4.74 7.92 -6.49
N ALA A 20 5.44 8.80 -7.21
CA ALA A 20 6.73 8.47 -7.83
C ALA A 20 7.74 7.92 -6.82
N LYS A 21 7.80 8.50 -5.63
CA LYS A 21 8.72 8.08 -4.58
C LYS A 21 8.43 6.65 -4.14
N GLY A 22 7.15 6.31 -3.97
CA GLY A 22 6.74 4.96 -3.64
C GLY A 22 7.05 3.97 -4.74
N CYS A 23 6.89 4.37 -6.01
CA CYS A 23 7.23 3.51 -7.14
C CYS A 23 8.71 3.17 -7.16
N VAL A 24 9.58 4.14 -6.91
CA VAL A 24 11.03 3.90 -6.83
C VAL A 24 11.34 2.92 -5.69
N TYR A 25 10.71 3.11 -4.54
CA TYR A 25 10.90 2.25 -3.39
C TYR A 25 10.49 0.81 -3.69
N LEU A 26 9.33 0.61 -4.33
CA LEU A 26 8.85 -0.72 -4.69
C LEU A 26 9.80 -1.43 -5.66
N ASN A 27 10.32 -0.69 -6.63
CA ASN A 27 11.27 -1.26 -7.59
C ASN A 27 12.57 -1.67 -6.90
N ALA A 28 13.01 -0.88 -5.91
CA ALA A 28 14.22 -1.20 -5.15
C ALA A 28 14.05 -2.43 -4.25
N LEU A 29 12.83 -2.64 -3.72
CA LEU A 29 12.53 -3.82 -2.91
C LEU A 29 12.48 -5.10 -3.71
N GLY A 30 12.21 -5.01 -5.02
CA GLY A 30 11.79 -6.15 -5.80
C GLY A 30 10.34 -6.52 -5.44
N SER A 31 9.59 -7.01 -6.38
CA SER A 31 8.15 -7.19 -6.19
C SER A 31 7.72 -8.64 -5.97
N TRP A 32 8.65 -9.55 -5.64
CA TRP A 32 8.34 -10.98 -5.55
C TRP A 32 7.25 -11.27 -4.52
N LYS A 33 7.27 -10.60 -3.38
CA LYS A 33 6.25 -10.79 -2.34
C LYS A 33 4.96 -10.06 -2.68
N LEU A 34 5.05 -9.03 -3.52
CA LEU A 34 3.93 -8.15 -3.85
C LEU A 34 3.30 -8.49 -5.20
N SER A 35 3.67 -9.61 -5.82
CA SER A 35 3.24 -9.96 -7.18
C SER A 35 1.74 -10.13 -7.33
N ASN A 36 1.04 -10.52 -6.27
CA ASN A 36 -0.41 -10.73 -6.29
C ASN A 36 -1.17 -9.65 -5.53
N THR A 37 -0.55 -8.51 -5.33
CA THR A 37 -1.18 -7.40 -4.62
C THR A 37 -1.61 -6.29 -5.59
N TYR A 38 -2.23 -5.26 -5.07
CA TYR A 38 -2.67 -4.10 -5.83
C TYR A 38 -2.34 -2.84 -5.04
N CYS A 39 -2.43 -1.70 -5.71
CA CYS A 39 -2.21 -0.41 -5.08
C CYS A 39 -3.48 0.41 -5.21
N VAL A 40 -3.88 1.09 -4.16
CA VAL A 40 -5.03 1.99 -4.19
C VAL A 40 -4.53 3.42 -4.30
N ASP A 41 -5.16 4.19 -5.17
CA ASP A 41 -4.89 5.62 -5.29
C ASP A 41 -6.19 6.32 -5.66
N ASP A 42 -6.50 7.40 -4.94
CA ASP A 42 -7.73 8.17 -5.18
C ASP A 42 -7.63 9.05 -6.44
N THR A 43 -6.45 9.17 -7.03
CA THR A 43 -6.24 9.93 -8.25
C THR A 43 -6.83 9.18 -9.44
N VAL A 44 -7.90 9.71 -10.02
CA VAL A 44 -8.65 9.04 -11.08
C VAL A 44 -7.75 8.67 -12.26
N GLN A 45 -6.84 9.55 -12.64
CA GLN A 45 -5.94 9.34 -13.78
C GLN A 45 -5.00 8.14 -13.61
N LYS A 46 -4.78 7.69 -12.38
CA LYS A 46 -3.91 6.55 -12.10
C LYS A 46 -4.67 5.24 -12.04
N GLN A 47 -5.97 5.29 -11.83
CA GLN A 47 -6.78 4.07 -11.64
C GLN A 47 -6.85 3.25 -12.93
N GLY A 48 -6.74 1.93 -12.78
CA GLY A 48 -6.73 1.00 -13.88
C GLY A 48 -5.37 0.81 -14.55
N LYS A 49 -4.40 1.66 -14.24
CA LYS A 49 -3.04 1.57 -14.78
C LYS A 49 -2.16 0.75 -13.85
N PHE A 50 -0.95 0.46 -14.29
CA PHE A 50 0.02 -0.28 -13.48
C PHE A 50 1.06 0.68 -12.92
N ILE A 51 1.59 0.35 -11.74
CA ILE A 51 2.73 1.08 -11.19
C ILE A 51 3.92 0.84 -12.11
N PRO A 52 4.61 1.91 -12.58
CA PRO A 52 5.73 1.76 -13.51
C PRO A 52 6.78 0.74 -13.04
N GLY A 53 7.17 -0.16 -13.94
CA GLY A 53 8.15 -1.18 -13.65
C GLY A 53 7.63 -2.37 -12.86
N THR A 54 6.32 -2.47 -12.67
CA THR A 54 5.72 -3.57 -11.90
C THR A 54 4.49 -4.12 -12.62
N GLU A 55 3.96 -5.23 -12.11
CA GLU A 55 2.67 -5.78 -12.53
C GLU A 55 1.56 -5.42 -11.54
N ILE A 56 1.80 -4.45 -10.66
CA ILE A 56 0.85 -4.03 -9.63
C ILE A 56 -0.11 -3.02 -10.23
N GLN A 57 -1.39 -3.36 -10.27
CA GLN A 57 -2.42 -2.49 -10.83
C GLN A 57 -2.96 -1.52 -9.79
N VAL A 58 -3.26 -0.29 -10.23
CA VAL A 58 -3.87 0.72 -9.36
C VAL A 58 -5.38 0.53 -9.37
N ARG A 59 -5.95 0.43 -8.16
CA ARG A 59 -7.37 0.21 -7.95
C ARG A 59 -8.00 1.36 -7.18
N THR A 60 -9.31 1.32 -7.05
CA THR A 60 -10.06 2.34 -6.30
C THR A 60 -10.12 2.00 -4.81
N ARG A 61 -10.46 3.01 -4.00
CA ARG A 61 -10.70 2.80 -2.58
C ARG A 61 -11.89 1.86 -2.34
N ASP A 62 -12.90 1.90 -3.20
CA ASP A 62 -14.04 0.98 -3.09
C ASP A 62 -13.62 -0.47 -3.20
N TYR A 63 -12.69 -0.77 -4.12
CA TYR A 63 -12.13 -2.11 -4.25
C TYR A 63 -11.48 -2.56 -2.94
N LEU A 64 -10.71 -1.68 -2.32
CA LEU A 64 -10.05 -1.95 -1.04
C LEU A 64 -11.04 -2.30 0.05
N MET A 65 -12.13 -1.55 0.14
CA MET A 65 -13.14 -1.75 1.19
C MET A 65 -13.88 -3.07 1.04
N VAL A 66 -14.04 -3.55 -0.18
CA VAL A 66 -14.65 -4.86 -0.45
C VAL A 66 -13.65 -5.98 -0.17
N ASP A 67 -12.40 -5.81 -0.58
CA ASP A 67 -11.36 -6.83 -0.44
C ASP A 67 -10.93 -7.05 1.01
N LYS A 68 -10.90 -6.00 1.80
CA LYS A 68 -10.55 -6.04 3.23
C LYS A 68 -9.19 -6.72 3.46
N PRO A 69 -8.10 -6.18 2.91
CA PRO A 69 -6.79 -6.80 3.11
C PRO A 69 -6.38 -6.75 4.57
N ASP A 70 -5.55 -7.69 4.98
CA ASP A 70 -5.04 -7.75 6.35
C ASP A 70 -4.04 -6.64 6.64
N ASN A 71 -3.31 -6.22 5.63
CA ASN A 71 -2.28 -5.19 5.75
C ASN A 71 -2.41 -4.17 4.63
N ILE A 72 -2.21 -2.89 4.96
CA ILE A 72 -2.08 -1.82 3.97
C ILE A 72 -0.73 -1.14 4.21
N ILE A 73 0.12 -1.16 3.19
CA ILE A 73 1.40 -0.43 3.22
C ILE A 73 1.18 0.91 2.53
N ILE A 74 1.34 1.99 3.28
CA ILE A 74 1.13 3.34 2.74
C ILE A 74 2.43 3.81 2.10
N MET A 75 2.38 3.98 0.78
CA MET A 75 3.54 4.36 -0.01
C MET A 75 3.70 5.87 -0.16
N ALA A 76 2.64 6.64 0.04
CA ALA A 76 2.69 8.10 0.02
C ALA A 76 3.14 8.61 1.39
N HIS A 77 4.43 8.50 1.67
CA HIS A 77 5.00 8.68 3.01
C HIS A 77 4.69 10.03 3.65
N ASN A 78 4.71 11.10 2.86
CA ASN A 78 4.48 12.44 3.38
C ASN A 78 3.04 12.66 3.84
N PHE A 79 2.12 11.82 3.38
CA PHE A 79 0.69 11.93 3.69
C PHE A 79 0.20 10.74 4.51
N ALA A 80 1.10 9.90 5.00
CA ALA A 80 0.73 8.67 5.67
C ALA A 80 -0.23 8.87 6.84
N PRO A 81 -0.02 9.83 7.76
CA PRO A 81 -0.97 10.01 8.87
C PRO A 81 -2.37 10.39 8.39
N THR A 82 -2.48 11.25 7.38
CA THR A 82 -3.77 11.66 6.83
C THR A 82 -4.47 10.50 6.15
N ILE A 83 -3.73 9.73 5.37
CA ILE A 83 -4.27 8.55 4.67
C ILE A 83 -4.73 7.51 5.69
N ALA A 84 -3.92 7.22 6.70
CA ALA A 84 -4.25 6.25 7.73
C ALA A 84 -5.55 6.64 8.44
N GLN A 85 -5.69 7.90 8.82
CA GLN A 85 -6.89 8.37 9.50
C GLN A 85 -8.12 8.25 8.60
N SER A 86 -7.99 8.57 7.32
CA SER A 86 -9.11 8.47 6.39
C SER A 86 -9.56 7.02 6.20
N LEU A 87 -8.63 6.07 6.18
CA LEU A 87 -8.95 4.65 6.06
C LEU A 87 -9.66 4.14 7.31
N ILE A 88 -9.20 4.57 8.48
CA ILE A 88 -9.87 4.23 9.74
C ILE A 88 -11.29 4.79 9.75
N ASN A 89 -11.47 6.02 9.30
CA ASN A 89 -12.79 6.66 9.24
C ASN A 89 -13.73 5.92 8.29
N ASP A 90 -13.20 5.32 7.23
CA ASP A 90 -13.97 4.52 6.28
C ASP A 90 -14.28 3.11 6.79
N GLY A 91 -13.75 2.74 7.95
CA GLY A 91 -14.06 1.46 8.58
C GLY A 91 -13.01 0.37 8.40
N TYR A 92 -11.83 0.70 7.88
CA TYR A 92 -10.75 -0.29 7.77
C TYR A 92 -10.28 -0.72 9.16
N LYS A 93 -10.06 -2.02 9.34
CA LYS A 93 -9.74 -2.60 10.65
C LYS A 93 -8.46 -3.43 10.69
N GLY A 94 -7.67 -3.42 9.62
CA GLY A 94 -6.43 -4.17 9.57
C GLY A 94 -5.23 -3.37 10.08
N ARG A 95 -4.04 -3.79 9.65
CA ARG A 95 -2.79 -3.12 10.00
C ARG A 95 -2.44 -2.07 8.94
N LEU A 96 -2.02 -0.91 9.40
CA LEU A 96 -1.57 0.19 8.55
C LEU A 96 -0.07 0.35 8.77
N ILE A 97 0.70 0.23 7.69
CA ILE A 97 2.16 0.14 7.75
C ILE A 97 2.79 1.27 6.96
N THR A 98 3.73 1.97 7.55
CA THR A 98 4.57 2.96 6.89
C THR A 98 6.01 2.48 6.97
N MET A 99 6.73 2.48 5.84
CA MET A 99 8.06 1.90 5.75
C MET A 99 9.19 2.95 5.82
N LEU A 100 8.93 4.17 5.40
CA LEU A 100 9.92 5.24 5.37
C LEU A 100 9.49 6.42 6.24
N PRO A 101 10.41 7.13 6.90
CA PRO A 101 11.85 6.83 6.97
C PRO A 101 12.17 5.58 7.76
N GLU A 102 11.24 5.10 8.56
CA GLU A 102 11.38 3.86 9.33
C GLU A 102 10.05 3.13 9.38
N ILE A 103 10.11 1.83 9.68
CA ILE A 103 8.92 0.99 9.71
C ILE A 103 8.07 1.35 10.92
N GLN A 104 6.80 1.68 10.67
CA GLN A 104 5.81 1.95 11.70
C GLN A 104 4.55 1.14 11.38
N ILE A 105 3.95 0.55 12.41
CA ILE A 105 2.75 -0.26 12.27
C ILE A 105 1.70 0.28 13.23
N ASP A 106 0.55 0.67 12.66
CA ASP A 106 -0.60 1.11 13.42
C ASP A 106 -1.76 0.15 13.20
N ARG A 107 -2.62 0.05 14.18
CA ARG A 107 -3.84 -0.74 14.03
C ARG A 107 -5.04 0.20 13.91
N ALA A 108 -5.84 -0.08 12.92
CA ALA A 108 -7.08 0.64 12.73
C ALA A 108 -8.17 0.18 13.70
#